data_adc4dfce3ccec8f47fd9b8b3a73b600b
#
_entry.id   adc4dfce3ccec8f47fd9b8b3a73b600b
#
_cell.length_a   1.000
_cell.length_b   1.000
_cell.length_c   1.000
_cell.angle_alpha   90.00
_cell.angle_beta   90.00
_cell.angle_gamma   90.00
#
_symmetry.space_group_name_H-M   'P 1'
#
loop_
_entity.id
_entity.type
_entity.pdbx_description
1 polymer ?
#
loop_
_entity_poly.entity_id
_entity_poly.type
_entity_poly.pdbx_seq_one_letter_code
_entity_poly.pdbx_strand_id
1 'polypeptide(L)'
;MVYSAKLIFDLAQQPFKSMLFGFAFSPTLEINIMETSRLAHFFNSKLILLHVGEKTADKAKKINGILDRFEYKDLDFEVHWQIGDPVETILEASLSYKVDLLVLGAMQHENVFTFYVGSIARKLTRKVACSVLLLIKPTAVRVPCQHIVVNGLDDPDTPIAIQHALYVASVLGAKQVTIVEEIRQQEVQVIVEDDSSLKRATLRKEKLKAREESR
;
A
#
# COMPACT_ATOMS: atom_id res chain seq x y z
N MET A 1 10.42 -17.03 -16.33
CA MET A 1 10.34 -15.64 -16.86
C MET A 1 11.67 -14.95 -16.56
N VAL A 2 12.44 -14.61 -17.59
CA VAL A 2 13.73 -13.89 -17.43
C VAL A 2 13.41 -12.41 -17.47
N TYR A 3 13.41 -11.77 -16.31
CA TYR A 3 13.24 -10.32 -16.23
C TYR A 3 14.44 -9.62 -16.88
N SER A 4 14.19 -8.64 -17.73
CA SER A 4 15.25 -7.90 -18.40
C SER A 4 16.09 -7.13 -17.38
N ALA A 5 17.39 -6.90 -17.67
CA ALA A 5 18.29 -6.11 -16.83
C ALA A 5 17.71 -4.71 -16.49
N LYS A 6 16.84 -4.16 -17.33
CA LYS A 6 16.12 -2.92 -17.11
C LYS A 6 15.16 -2.99 -15.89
N LEU A 7 14.43 -4.11 -15.73
CA LEU A 7 13.54 -4.31 -14.58
C LEU A 7 14.34 -4.41 -13.27
N ILE A 8 15.52 -5.04 -13.30
CA ILE A 8 16.43 -5.15 -12.15
C ILE A 8 17.01 -3.78 -11.79
N PHE A 9 17.30 -2.95 -12.78
CA PHE A 9 17.81 -1.59 -12.57
C PHE A 9 16.73 -0.67 -11.98
N ASP A 10 15.47 -0.80 -12.43
CA ASP A 10 14.34 -0.05 -11.89
C ASP A 10 13.95 -0.48 -10.46
N LEU A 11 14.24 -1.72 -10.05
CA LEU A 11 14.11 -2.19 -8.67
C LEU A 11 15.07 -1.48 -7.69
N ALA A 12 16.14 -0.87 -8.20
CA ALA A 12 17.10 -0.11 -7.39
C ALA A 12 16.57 1.28 -6.97
N GLN A 13 15.49 1.77 -7.57
CA GLN A 13 14.88 3.02 -7.15
C GLN A 13 13.96 2.78 -5.95
N GLN A 14 14.30 3.40 -4.83
CA GLN A 14 13.46 3.46 -3.63
C GLN A 14 12.18 4.25 -3.93
N PRO A 15 11.01 3.60 -4.04
CA PRO A 15 9.77 4.28 -4.40
C PRO A 15 9.15 5.05 -3.23
N PHE A 16 9.51 4.72 -1.98
CA PHE A 16 8.91 5.27 -0.76
C PHE A 16 9.95 6.00 0.06
N LYS A 17 10.28 7.24 -0.30
CA LYS A 17 11.24 8.08 0.43
C LYS A 17 10.60 8.86 1.57
N SER A 18 9.30 9.19 1.42
CA SER A 18 8.52 9.95 2.40
C SER A 18 7.23 9.22 2.70
N MET A 19 7.06 8.82 3.96
CA MET A 19 5.86 8.15 4.47
C MET A 19 5.09 9.07 5.39
N LEU A 20 3.77 9.11 5.24
CA LEU A 20 2.88 9.82 6.15
C LEU A 20 1.93 8.84 6.83
N PHE A 21 1.90 8.82 8.14
CA PHE A 21 0.90 8.10 8.93
C PHE A 21 -0.10 9.08 9.56
N GLY A 22 -1.32 9.10 9.03
CA GLY A 22 -2.43 9.83 9.63
C GLY A 22 -3.02 9.04 10.80
N PHE A 23 -2.93 9.56 12.03
CA PHE A 23 -3.33 8.82 13.22
C PHE A 23 -4.40 9.51 14.06
N ALA A 24 -5.21 8.68 14.72
CA ALA A 24 -6.14 9.06 15.78
C ALA A 24 -5.76 8.38 17.10
N PHE A 25 -6.22 8.93 18.23
CA PHE A 25 -6.01 8.33 19.56
C PHE A 25 -6.96 7.14 19.79
N SER A 26 -6.77 6.09 18.98
CA SER A 26 -7.50 4.83 19.08
C SER A 26 -6.80 3.83 20.01
N PRO A 27 -7.46 2.74 20.41
CA PRO A 27 -6.81 1.65 21.17
C PRO A 27 -5.62 1.02 20.44
N THR A 28 -5.62 1.04 19.11
CA THR A 28 -4.57 0.45 18.27
C THR A 28 -3.46 1.44 17.90
N LEU A 29 -3.48 2.67 18.42
CA LEU A 29 -2.53 3.73 18.06
C LEU A 29 -1.08 3.27 18.19
N GLU A 30 -0.71 2.73 19.35
CA GLU A 30 0.65 2.31 19.65
C GLU A 30 1.14 1.25 18.65
N ILE A 31 0.34 0.21 18.43
CA ILE A 31 0.69 -0.88 17.52
C ILE A 31 0.82 -0.37 16.07
N ASN A 32 -0.09 0.52 15.65
CA ASN A 32 -0.01 1.14 14.33
C ASN A 32 1.26 1.99 14.15
N ILE A 33 1.64 2.78 15.16
CA ILE A 33 2.86 3.58 15.11
C ILE A 33 4.09 2.67 15.07
N MET A 34 4.15 1.62 15.88
CA MET A 34 5.27 0.67 15.89
C MET A 34 5.41 -0.05 14.55
N GLU A 35 4.31 -0.51 13.95
CA GLU A 35 4.34 -1.14 12.63
C GLU A 35 4.76 -0.16 11.53
N THR A 36 4.22 1.06 11.55
CA THR A 36 4.58 2.08 10.57
C THR A 36 6.05 2.50 10.69
N SER A 37 6.57 2.66 11.91
CA SER A 37 7.99 2.98 12.13
C SER A 37 8.92 1.87 11.65
N ARG A 38 8.52 0.61 11.83
CA ARG A 38 9.23 -0.56 11.31
C ARG A 38 9.29 -0.55 9.79
N LEU A 39 8.16 -0.29 9.13
CA LEU A 39 8.12 -0.18 7.67
C LEU A 39 8.97 0.99 7.17
N ALA A 40 8.89 2.15 7.81
CA ALA A 40 9.69 3.31 7.46
C ALA A 40 11.20 3.02 7.60
N HIS A 41 11.61 2.31 8.65
CA HIS A 41 12.99 1.85 8.81
C HIS A 41 13.41 0.90 7.68
N PHE A 42 12.61 -0.12 7.35
CA PHE A 42 12.93 -1.06 6.28
C PHE A 42 12.98 -0.38 4.91
N PHE A 43 12.11 0.57 4.64
CA PHE A 43 12.10 1.32 3.39
C PHE A 43 13.14 2.44 3.38
N ASN A 44 13.83 2.71 4.50
CA ASN A 44 14.72 3.85 4.68
C ASN A 44 14.02 5.17 4.34
N SER A 45 12.79 5.33 4.84
CA SER A 45 11.90 6.46 4.57
C SER A 45 11.92 7.45 5.70
N LYS A 46 11.78 8.74 5.39
CA LYS A 46 11.36 9.74 6.38
C LYS A 46 9.91 9.46 6.79
N LEU A 47 9.63 9.43 8.11
CA LEU A 47 8.31 9.19 8.65
C LEU A 47 7.66 10.47 9.18
N ILE A 48 6.50 10.81 8.67
CA ILE A 48 5.68 11.92 9.13
C ILE A 48 4.47 11.34 9.87
N LEU A 49 4.38 11.64 11.16
CA LEU A 49 3.24 11.28 12.01
C LEU A 49 2.32 12.51 12.10
N LEU A 50 1.11 12.42 11.54
CA LEU A 50 0.16 13.53 11.50
C LEU A 50 -1.09 13.22 12.31
N HIS A 51 -1.38 14.06 13.31
CA HIS A 51 -2.66 14.07 14.00
C HIS A 51 -3.49 15.29 13.56
N VAL A 52 -4.70 15.03 13.10
CA VAL A 52 -5.67 16.09 12.82
C VAL A 52 -6.54 16.28 14.06
N GLY A 53 -6.32 17.38 14.74
CA GLY A 53 -6.98 17.74 15.98
C GLY A 53 -6.09 18.57 16.90
N GLU A 54 -6.67 19.03 17.99
CA GLU A 54 -5.97 19.86 18.95
C GLU A 54 -4.84 19.11 19.67
N LYS A 55 -3.70 19.79 19.82
CA LYS A 55 -2.56 19.33 20.61
C LYS A 55 -2.78 19.66 22.08
N THR A 56 -3.05 18.63 22.90
CA THR A 56 -3.10 18.78 24.35
C THR A 56 -1.85 18.19 25.00
N ALA A 57 -1.56 18.60 26.24
CA ALA A 57 -0.41 18.09 27.00
C ALA A 57 -0.47 16.55 27.17
N ASP A 58 -1.66 16.00 27.44
CA ASP A 58 -1.87 14.56 27.63
C ASP A 58 -1.64 13.78 26.33
N LYS A 59 -2.16 14.29 25.20
CA LYS A 59 -1.92 13.67 23.89
C LYS A 59 -0.44 13.70 23.52
N ALA A 60 0.23 14.83 23.72
CA ALA A 60 1.66 14.95 23.46
C ALA A 60 2.48 14.00 24.35
N LYS A 61 2.17 13.91 25.65
CA LYS A 61 2.80 12.95 26.57
C LYS A 61 2.59 11.51 26.11
N LYS A 62 1.39 11.15 25.67
CA LYS A 62 1.09 9.80 25.16
C LYS A 62 1.91 9.46 23.93
N ILE A 63 1.98 10.36 22.93
CA ILE A 63 2.80 10.16 21.74
C ILE A 63 4.27 10.02 22.08
N ASN A 64 4.83 10.94 22.89
CA ASN A 64 6.23 10.87 23.29
C ASN A 64 6.54 9.55 24.00
N GLY A 65 5.66 9.09 24.90
CA GLY A 65 5.83 7.79 25.56
C GLY A 65 5.81 6.57 24.62
N ILE A 66 5.13 6.67 23.46
CA ILE A 66 5.20 5.64 22.40
C ILE A 66 6.54 5.76 21.64
N LEU A 67 6.93 6.98 21.28
CA LEU A 67 8.14 7.26 20.52
C LEU A 67 9.42 6.89 21.28
N ASP A 68 9.44 7.08 22.61
CA ASP A 68 10.55 6.69 23.47
C ASP A 68 10.83 5.19 23.45
N ARG A 69 9.83 4.38 23.07
CA ARG A 69 9.93 2.92 22.95
C ARG A 69 10.29 2.44 21.55
N PHE A 70 10.54 3.35 20.61
CA PHE A 70 10.96 2.95 19.26
C PHE A 70 12.26 2.14 19.31
N GLU A 71 12.26 1.01 18.62
CA GLU A 71 13.44 0.15 18.48
C GLU A 71 14.46 0.78 17.53
N TYR A 72 14.02 1.61 16.58
CA TYR A 72 14.84 2.19 15.51
C TYR A 72 15.23 3.62 15.84
N LYS A 73 16.34 3.77 16.56
CA LYS A 73 16.84 5.09 17.04
C LYS A 73 17.29 6.03 15.93
N ASP A 74 17.66 5.47 14.76
CA ASP A 74 18.16 6.24 13.61
C ASP A 74 17.02 6.58 12.62
N LEU A 75 15.77 6.30 12.97
CA LEU A 75 14.65 6.63 12.11
C LEU A 75 14.44 8.15 12.07
N ASP A 76 14.48 8.73 10.86
CA ASP A 76 14.11 10.12 10.63
C ASP A 76 12.58 10.26 10.70
N PHE A 77 12.07 10.94 11.72
CA PHE A 77 10.64 11.15 11.88
C PHE A 77 10.29 12.53 12.42
N GLU A 78 9.09 12.99 12.09
CA GLU A 78 8.50 14.24 12.59
C GLU A 78 7.06 14.00 13.06
N VAL A 79 6.62 14.75 14.08
CA VAL A 79 5.24 14.71 14.58
C VAL A 79 4.56 16.05 14.34
N HIS A 80 3.51 16.03 13.55
CA HIS A 80 2.74 17.21 13.20
C HIS A 80 1.32 17.17 13.78
N TRP A 81 0.83 18.33 14.16
CA TRP A 81 -0.51 18.56 14.70
C TRP A 81 -1.17 19.63 13.85
N GLN A 82 -2.30 19.31 13.26
CA GLN A 82 -3.05 20.25 12.42
C GLN A 82 -4.52 20.22 12.80
N ILE A 83 -5.19 21.38 12.70
CA ILE A 83 -6.62 21.51 12.96
C ILE A 83 -7.33 21.62 11.61
N GLY A 84 -8.44 20.88 11.44
CA GLY A 84 -9.21 20.92 10.19
C GLY A 84 -10.06 19.67 9.97
N ASP A 85 -10.61 19.56 8.78
CA ASP A 85 -11.24 18.32 8.32
C ASP A 85 -10.16 17.25 8.09
N PRO A 86 -10.28 16.05 8.65
CA PRO A 86 -9.24 15.04 8.55
C PRO A 86 -8.88 14.64 7.11
N VAL A 87 -9.85 14.62 6.20
CA VAL A 87 -9.60 14.22 4.80
C VAL A 87 -8.82 15.31 4.09
N GLU A 88 -9.29 16.55 4.16
CA GLU A 88 -8.66 17.68 3.47
C GLU A 88 -7.26 17.95 4.05
N THR A 89 -7.12 17.93 5.38
CA THR A 89 -5.83 18.16 6.05
C THR A 89 -4.78 17.10 5.67
N ILE A 90 -5.17 15.81 5.61
CA ILE A 90 -4.23 14.75 5.20
C ILE A 90 -3.87 14.86 3.72
N LEU A 91 -4.82 15.23 2.85
CA LEU A 91 -4.56 15.46 1.43
C LEU A 91 -3.56 16.62 1.23
N GLU A 92 -3.79 17.76 1.88
CA GLU A 92 -2.88 18.91 1.82
C GLU A 92 -1.48 18.56 2.35
N ALA A 93 -1.41 17.84 3.47
CA ALA A 93 -0.15 17.38 4.04
C ALA A 93 0.58 16.42 3.08
N SER A 94 -0.14 15.51 2.43
CA SER A 94 0.46 14.56 1.48
C SER A 94 1.13 15.26 0.30
N LEU A 95 0.54 16.34 -0.19
CA LEU A 95 1.10 17.18 -1.25
C LEU A 95 2.27 18.04 -0.75
N SER A 96 2.09 18.72 0.39
CA SER A 96 3.07 19.66 0.94
C SER A 96 4.37 18.96 1.34
N TYR A 97 4.29 17.75 1.90
CA TYR A 97 5.46 16.94 2.29
C TYR A 97 5.94 16.01 1.17
N LYS A 98 5.32 16.07 -0.02
CA LYS A 98 5.67 15.19 -1.17
C LYS A 98 5.70 13.72 -0.76
N VAL A 99 4.60 13.27 -0.16
CA VAL A 99 4.48 11.91 0.38
C VAL A 99 4.39 10.89 -0.75
N ASP A 100 5.21 9.84 -0.68
CA ASP A 100 5.20 8.72 -1.61
C ASP A 100 4.26 7.59 -1.14
N LEU A 101 4.11 7.45 0.19
CA LEU A 101 3.29 6.41 0.81
C LEU A 101 2.47 6.96 1.98
N LEU A 102 1.15 7.00 1.81
CA LEU A 102 0.20 7.28 2.89
C LEU A 102 -0.15 5.98 3.61
N VAL A 103 0.10 5.93 4.92
CA VAL A 103 -0.25 4.78 5.77
C VAL A 103 -1.48 5.12 6.60
N LEU A 104 -2.44 4.21 6.63
CA LEU A 104 -3.69 4.35 7.39
C LEU A 104 -3.99 3.07 8.15
N GLY A 105 -4.42 3.20 9.41
CA GLY A 105 -4.91 2.06 10.19
C GLY A 105 -6.34 1.69 9.77
N ALA A 106 -6.61 0.41 9.54
CA ALA A 106 -7.97 -0.09 9.37
C ALA A 106 -8.67 -0.18 10.73
N MET A 107 -9.96 0.12 10.76
CA MET A 107 -10.77 -0.04 11.97
C MET A 107 -11.24 -1.49 12.09
N GLN A 108 -11.09 -2.09 13.26
CA GLN A 108 -11.67 -3.39 13.58
C GLN A 108 -13.00 -3.18 14.32
N HIS A 109 -14.08 -3.75 13.81
CA HIS A 109 -15.34 -3.85 14.56
C HIS A 109 -15.24 -5.05 15.51
N GLU A 110 -15.51 -4.83 16.79
CA GLU A 110 -15.37 -5.87 17.83
C GLU A 110 -16.25 -7.10 17.63
N ASN A 111 -17.33 -6.99 16.83
CA ASN A 111 -18.34 -8.05 16.68
C ASN A 111 -18.42 -8.71 15.30
N VAL A 112 -17.54 -8.35 14.36
CA VAL A 112 -17.61 -8.93 12.99
C VAL A 112 -16.19 -9.24 12.53
N PHE A 113 -15.95 -10.46 12.05
CA PHE A 113 -14.67 -10.88 11.44
C PHE A 113 -14.32 -10.12 10.15
N THR A 114 -15.00 -9.00 9.88
CA THR A 114 -14.80 -8.16 8.71
C THR A 114 -14.05 -6.89 9.10
N PHE A 115 -12.94 -6.64 8.40
CA PHE A 115 -12.21 -5.38 8.51
C PHE A 115 -13.01 -4.28 7.80
N TYR A 116 -13.21 -3.19 8.49
CA TYR A 116 -13.88 -2.03 7.93
C TYR A 116 -12.86 -0.94 7.63
N VAL A 117 -12.77 -0.59 6.36
CA VAL A 117 -12.04 0.62 5.94
C VAL A 117 -12.92 1.82 6.29
N GLY A 118 -12.54 2.58 7.29
CA GLY A 118 -13.29 3.76 7.76
C GLY A 118 -13.59 4.76 6.64
N SER A 119 -14.59 5.60 6.84
CA SER A 119 -15.03 6.58 5.83
C SER A 119 -13.90 7.53 5.40
N ILE A 120 -13.03 7.94 6.32
CA ILE A 120 -11.85 8.78 6.07
C ILE A 120 -10.89 8.04 5.15
N ALA A 121 -10.49 6.81 5.50
CA ALA A 121 -9.56 6.02 4.70
C ALA A 121 -10.10 5.75 3.28
N ARG A 122 -11.40 5.45 3.13
CA ARG A 122 -12.03 5.31 1.80
C ARG A 122 -12.02 6.59 0.96
N LYS A 123 -12.19 7.74 1.59
CA LYS A 123 -12.12 9.02 0.88
C LYS A 123 -10.69 9.31 0.44
N LEU A 124 -9.72 9.08 1.34
CA LEU A 124 -8.31 9.29 1.07
C LEU A 124 -7.79 8.40 -0.05
N THR A 125 -8.09 7.09 -0.03
CA THR A 125 -7.65 6.15 -1.09
C THR A 125 -8.15 6.49 -2.49
N ARG A 126 -9.21 7.30 -2.60
CA ARG A 126 -9.74 7.74 -3.89
C ARG A 126 -9.21 9.09 -4.36
N LYS A 127 -8.62 9.89 -3.47
CA LYS A 127 -8.25 11.29 -3.75
C LYS A 127 -6.75 11.54 -3.71
N VAL A 128 -6.00 10.76 -2.93
CA VAL A 128 -4.57 10.97 -2.75
C VAL A 128 -3.81 10.58 -4.02
N ALA A 129 -2.76 11.34 -4.34
CA ALA A 129 -1.94 11.13 -5.53
C ALA A 129 -0.73 10.20 -5.32
N CYS A 130 -0.57 9.65 -4.10
CA CYS A 130 0.51 8.72 -3.77
C CYS A 130 -0.03 7.32 -3.48
N SER A 131 0.87 6.36 -3.30
CA SER A 131 0.51 5.01 -2.86
C SER A 131 -0.14 5.02 -1.48
N VAL A 132 -1.08 4.11 -1.22
CA VAL A 132 -1.76 3.97 0.07
C VAL A 132 -1.56 2.56 0.63
N LEU A 133 -1.14 2.49 1.89
CA LEU A 133 -1.04 1.25 2.65
C LEU A 133 -2.08 1.25 3.78
N LEU A 134 -2.93 0.23 3.79
CA LEU A 134 -3.87 -0.02 4.88
C LEU A 134 -3.30 -1.07 5.83
N LEU A 135 -3.06 -0.70 7.08
CA LEU A 135 -2.64 -1.63 8.13
C LEU A 135 -3.85 -2.39 8.66
N ILE A 136 -3.90 -3.68 8.37
CA ILE A 136 -4.95 -4.59 8.82
C ILE A 136 -4.34 -5.57 9.83
N LYS A 137 -4.82 -5.56 11.07
CA LYS A 137 -4.26 -6.35 12.19
C LYS A 137 -2.74 -6.12 12.39
N PRO A 138 -2.28 -4.88 12.59
CA PRO A 138 -0.89 -4.65 12.91
C PRO A 138 -0.50 -5.37 14.20
N THR A 139 0.75 -5.77 14.32
CA THR A 139 1.28 -6.50 15.47
C THR A 139 2.46 -5.78 16.09
N ALA A 140 2.58 -5.83 17.42
CA ALA A 140 3.74 -5.27 18.12
C ALA A 140 5.02 -6.05 17.79
N VAL A 141 4.89 -7.38 17.65
CA VAL A 141 6.00 -8.28 17.31
C VAL A 141 6.10 -8.40 15.78
N ARG A 142 7.32 -8.31 15.25
CA ARG A 142 7.55 -8.49 13.82
C ARG A 142 7.08 -9.86 13.34
N VAL A 143 6.14 -9.85 12.40
CA VAL A 143 5.79 -11.03 11.61
C VAL A 143 6.43 -10.86 10.22
N PRO A 144 7.37 -11.74 9.82
CA PRO A 144 8.00 -11.65 8.50
C PRO A 144 6.96 -11.75 7.38
N CYS A 145 7.08 -10.88 6.39
CA CYS A 145 6.27 -10.98 5.18
C CYS A 145 6.64 -12.27 4.44
N GLN A 146 5.69 -13.17 4.24
CA GLN A 146 5.94 -14.44 3.56
C GLN A 146 5.53 -14.38 2.09
N HIS A 147 4.42 -13.71 1.79
CA HIS A 147 3.80 -13.74 0.49
C HIS A 147 3.17 -12.39 0.15
N ILE A 148 3.42 -11.93 -1.06
CA ILE A 148 2.80 -10.73 -1.64
C ILE A 148 1.97 -11.17 -2.83
N VAL A 149 0.72 -10.75 -2.87
CA VAL A 149 -0.18 -10.96 -4.02
C VAL A 149 -0.42 -9.63 -4.70
N VAL A 150 -0.19 -9.57 -5.99
CA VAL A 150 -0.34 -8.37 -6.82
C VAL A 150 -1.46 -8.59 -7.82
N ASN A 151 -2.32 -7.60 -7.96
CA ASN A 151 -3.30 -7.58 -9.04
C ASN A 151 -2.61 -7.22 -10.36
N GLY A 152 -2.71 -8.11 -11.34
CA GLY A 152 -2.13 -8.01 -12.67
C GLY A 152 -3.14 -7.64 -13.77
N LEU A 153 -4.23 -6.93 -13.43
CA LEU A 153 -5.21 -6.45 -14.39
C LEU A 153 -4.54 -5.63 -15.51
N ASP A 154 -5.16 -5.64 -16.69
CA ASP A 154 -4.72 -4.82 -17.83
C ASP A 154 -5.12 -3.35 -17.57
N ASP A 155 -4.30 -2.67 -16.77
CA ASP A 155 -4.46 -1.29 -16.33
C ASP A 155 -3.12 -0.55 -16.48
N PRO A 156 -3.10 0.73 -16.90
CA PRO A 156 -1.87 1.51 -17.05
C PRO A 156 -0.98 1.55 -15.82
N ASP A 157 -1.56 1.47 -14.61
CA ASP A 157 -0.83 1.54 -13.35
C ASP A 157 -0.30 0.17 -12.87
N THR A 158 -0.72 -0.93 -13.49
CA THR A 158 -0.30 -2.29 -13.12
C THR A 158 1.23 -2.50 -13.16
N PRO A 159 1.98 -2.01 -14.17
CA PRO A 159 3.44 -2.16 -14.17
C PRO A 159 4.10 -1.50 -12.95
N ILE A 160 3.62 -0.33 -12.53
CA ILE A 160 4.11 0.38 -11.35
C ILE A 160 3.75 -0.40 -10.08
N ALA A 161 2.53 -0.92 -9.98
CA ALA A 161 2.10 -1.73 -8.84
C ALA A 161 2.95 -2.99 -8.68
N ILE A 162 3.27 -3.69 -9.79
CA ILE A 162 4.15 -4.86 -9.79
C ILE A 162 5.58 -4.45 -9.36
N GLN A 163 6.12 -3.36 -9.87
CA GLN A 163 7.43 -2.85 -9.50
C GLN A 163 7.51 -2.53 -8.00
N HIS A 164 6.53 -1.83 -7.46
CA HIS A 164 6.44 -1.55 -6.02
C HIS A 164 6.33 -2.82 -5.18
N ALA A 165 5.54 -3.79 -5.61
CA ALA A 165 5.41 -5.07 -4.91
C ALA A 165 6.72 -5.86 -4.89
N LEU A 166 7.48 -5.89 -5.98
CA LEU A 166 8.80 -6.52 -6.06
C LEU A 166 9.81 -5.81 -5.15
N TYR A 167 9.79 -4.46 -5.11
CA TYR A 167 10.60 -3.70 -4.17
C TYR A 167 10.26 -4.06 -2.73
N VAL A 168 8.97 -4.02 -2.35
CA VAL A 168 8.50 -4.39 -1.00
C VAL A 168 8.92 -5.82 -0.66
N ALA A 169 8.78 -6.76 -1.59
CA ALA A 169 9.18 -8.15 -1.41
C ALA A 169 10.67 -8.28 -1.10
N SER A 170 11.52 -7.56 -1.84
CA SER A 170 12.97 -7.59 -1.67
C SER A 170 13.39 -7.03 -0.30
N VAL A 171 12.80 -5.90 0.11
CA VAL A 171 13.15 -5.20 1.36
C VAL A 171 12.61 -5.92 2.59
N LEU A 172 11.38 -6.46 2.54
CA LEU A 172 10.78 -7.20 3.65
C LEU A 172 11.21 -8.67 3.72
N GLY A 173 11.90 -9.16 2.69
CA GLY A 173 12.34 -10.56 2.60
C GLY A 173 11.20 -11.54 2.34
N ALA A 174 10.20 -11.15 1.55
CA ALA A 174 9.09 -12.03 1.18
C ALA A 174 9.60 -13.22 0.36
N LYS A 175 9.07 -14.41 0.65
CA LYS A 175 9.49 -15.65 -0.03
C LYS A 175 8.81 -15.86 -1.35
N GLN A 176 7.64 -15.25 -1.55
CA GLN A 176 6.80 -15.45 -2.71
C GLN A 176 6.12 -14.16 -3.13
N VAL A 177 6.08 -13.92 -4.43
CA VAL A 177 5.23 -12.89 -5.07
C VAL A 177 4.36 -13.60 -6.09
N THR A 178 3.04 -13.40 -6.01
CA THR A 178 2.08 -13.94 -6.97
C THR A 178 1.38 -12.80 -7.67
N ILE A 179 1.39 -12.80 -9.01
CA ILE A 179 0.63 -11.87 -9.82
C ILE A 179 -0.66 -12.59 -10.24
N VAL A 180 -1.81 -11.98 -9.94
CA VAL A 180 -3.14 -12.55 -10.23
C VAL A 180 -3.79 -11.73 -11.34
N GLU A 181 -4.14 -12.37 -12.44
CA GLU A 181 -4.97 -11.79 -13.49
C GLU A 181 -6.39 -12.35 -13.40
N GLU A 182 -7.38 -11.46 -13.46
CA GLU A 182 -8.77 -11.83 -13.62
C GLU A 182 -9.13 -11.83 -15.11
N ILE A 183 -9.47 -12.99 -15.66
CA ILE A 183 -9.97 -13.11 -17.03
C ILE A 183 -11.48 -13.06 -16.95
N ARG A 184 -12.09 -11.98 -17.47
CA ARG A 184 -13.54 -11.87 -17.50
C ARG A 184 -14.15 -12.91 -18.44
N GLN A 185 -15.20 -13.57 -17.97
CA GLN A 185 -15.89 -14.60 -18.75
C GLN A 185 -16.36 -14.09 -20.12
N GLN A 186 -16.69 -12.81 -20.24
CA GLN A 186 -17.03 -12.13 -21.50
C GLN A 186 -15.86 -12.04 -22.49
N GLU A 187 -14.61 -12.10 -22.01
CA GLU A 187 -13.41 -12.11 -22.86
C GLU A 187 -13.14 -13.48 -23.44
N VAL A 188 -13.66 -14.54 -22.82
CA VAL A 188 -13.52 -15.93 -23.23
C VAL A 188 -14.67 -16.37 -24.15
N GLN A 189 -15.88 -15.83 -23.93
CA GLN A 189 -17.05 -16.14 -24.75
C GLN A 189 -17.06 -15.27 -26.01
N VAL A 190 -16.68 -15.85 -27.13
CA VAL A 190 -16.85 -15.23 -28.44
C VAL A 190 -18.01 -15.96 -29.15
N ILE A 191 -19.12 -15.26 -29.36
CA ILE A 191 -20.20 -15.76 -30.23
C ILE A 191 -19.67 -15.66 -31.66
N VAL A 192 -19.58 -16.81 -32.32
CA VAL A 192 -19.13 -16.90 -33.71
C VAL A 192 -20.36 -16.86 -34.60
N GLU A 193 -20.63 -15.71 -35.21
CA GLU A 193 -21.77 -15.51 -36.13
C GLU A 193 -21.33 -15.48 -37.61
N ASP A 194 -20.04 -15.17 -37.84
CA ASP A 194 -19.47 -15.06 -39.20
C ASP A 194 -17.95 -15.35 -39.20
N ASP A 195 -17.36 -15.38 -40.41
CA ASP A 195 -15.91 -15.62 -40.61
C ASP A 195 -15.02 -14.56 -39.94
N SER A 196 -15.52 -13.35 -39.78
CA SER A 196 -14.76 -12.25 -39.12
C SER A 196 -14.76 -12.41 -37.60
N SER A 197 -15.84 -12.91 -37.02
CA SER A 197 -15.94 -13.24 -35.61
C SER A 197 -15.14 -14.49 -35.28
N LEU A 198 -15.07 -15.47 -36.18
CA LEU A 198 -14.21 -16.65 -36.04
C LEU A 198 -12.71 -16.28 -36.01
N LYS A 199 -12.26 -15.40 -36.91
CA LYS A 199 -10.88 -14.90 -36.90
C LYS A 199 -10.54 -14.16 -35.58
N ARG A 200 -11.46 -13.34 -35.07
CA ARG A 200 -11.31 -12.65 -33.76
C ARG A 200 -11.25 -13.63 -32.59
N ALA A 201 -12.09 -14.69 -32.64
CA ALA A 201 -12.08 -15.76 -31.63
C ALA A 201 -10.77 -16.52 -31.61
N THR A 202 -10.24 -16.85 -32.77
CA THR A 202 -8.97 -17.56 -32.93
C THR A 202 -7.80 -16.72 -32.42
N LEU A 203 -7.74 -15.44 -32.80
CA LEU A 203 -6.71 -14.50 -32.35
C LEU A 203 -6.74 -14.29 -30.81
N ARG A 204 -7.92 -14.25 -30.22
CA ARG A 204 -8.10 -14.19 -28.76
C ARG A 204 -7.62 -15.45 -28.07
N LYS A 205 -7.98 -16.62 -28.61
CA LYS A 205 -7.54 -17.92 -28.08
C LYS A 205 -6.01 -18.04 -28.13
N GLU A 206 -5.38 -17.60 -29.21
CA GLU A 206 -3.92 -17.57 -29.33
C GLU A 206 -3.27 -16.63 -28.34
N LYS A 207 -3.83 -15.42 -28.12
CA LYS A 207 -3.34 -14.49 -27.09
C LYS A 207 -3.47 -15.05 -25.67
N LEU A 208 -4.58 -15.71 -25.35
CA LEU A 208 -4.76 -16.37 -24.05
C LEU A 208 -3.76 -17.50 -23.85
N LYS A 209 -3.56 -18.32 -24.88
CA LYS A 209 -2.58 -19.41 -24.86
C LYS A 209 -1.14 -18.90 -24.72
N ALA A 210 -0.76 -17.84 -25.44
CA ALA A 210 0.53 -17.18 -25.29
C ALA A 210 0.75 -16.58 -23.87
N ARG A 211 -0.31 -16.07 -23.23
CA ARG A 211 -0.27 -15.62 -21.83
C ARG A 211 -0.09 -16.79 -20.85
N GLU A 212 -0.72 -17.95 -21.11
CA GLU A 212 -0.53 -19.15 -20.29
C GLU A 212 0.88 -19.73 -20.43
N GLU A 213 1.45 -19.76 -21.65
CA GLU A 213 2.79 -20.27 -21.94
C GLU A 213 3.91 -19.31 -21.46
N SER A 214 3.59 -18.05 -21.18
CA SER A 214 4.52 -17.04 -20.62
C SER A 214 4.60 -17.06 -19.10
N ARG A 215 3.88 -17.94 -18.45
CA ARG A 215 3.88 -18.18 -17.00
C ARG A 215 4.88 -19.25 -16.62
#